data_a0b3a33c282e70993334fb9733632dd9
#
_entry.id   a0b3a33c282e70993334fb9733632dd9
#
_cell.length_a   1.000
_cell.length_b   1.000
_cell.length_c   1.000
_cell.angle_alpha   90.00
_cell.angle_beta   90.00
_cell.angle_gamma   90.00
#
_symmetry.space_group_name_H-M   'P 1'
#
loop_
_entity.id
_entity.type
_entity.pdbx_description
1 polymer ?
#
loop_
_entity_poly.entity_id
_entity_poly.type
_entity_poly.pdbx_seq_one_letter_code
_entity_poly.pdbx_strand_id
1 'polypeptide(L)'
;MISRVSALASRLLGIVAMFAITAPMTVGVLHAAGRQAQTAPAQTGIAGTWQGTLHDSQGQDHRAVDKITETSPGNLKVMLYAIDQSGQGIPATSASFQNGVFKYSVEFLDNTFEGKMSADGKSITGTWKMGQTSLPLVLERTTPETEWTIPAPQPRVSAMAANADPGLEVATIKPSKPGQPGKLLGFRGTHLLAVNTTLMELIAYAYDLQQKQIIGGPDWMSSDKFDVDGEADIPGTPDVSQLRTMFQKLLADRFQLEFHRETKEMSAYLLIVAKNGPKLEKSQGDPNGGPGILMRQLGVLTVTNATMADFARVMQTVVFERPVVDQTGLQGRWDFALKWTPDESQFGGLGAKVPPPSDAADAPPPLFTAIQEQIGLKLEAGKPPVPVLVVDHVERPSAN
;
A
#
# COMPACT_ATOMS: atom_id res chain seq x y z
N MET A 1 -14.04 -28.99 -4.84
CA MET A 1 -14.53 -27.65 -4.50
C MET A 1 -13.54 -27.02 -3.54
N ILE A 2 -12.25 -27.03 -3.89
CA ILE A 2 -11.13 -26.51 -3.08
C ILE A 2 -10.13 -25.95 -4.10
N SER A 3 -10.29 -24.69 -4.51
CA SER A 3 -9.28 -24.07 -5.43
C SER A 3 -9.55 -22.58 -5.71
N ARG A 4 -9.84 -21.75 -4.70
CA ARG A 4 -9.94 -20.30 -4.94
C ARG A 4 -9.53 -19.39 -3.76
N VAL A 5 -8.88 -19.92 -2.74
CA VAL A 5 -8.47 -19.12 -1.56
C VAL A 5 -7.06 -18.50 -1.72
N SER A 6 -6.29 -18.97 -2.70
CA SER A 6 -4.86 -18.64 -2.83
C SER A 6 -4.52 -17.34 -3.58
N ALA A 7 -5.49 -16.67 -4.19
CA ALA A 7 -5.18 -15.49 -5.04
C ALA A 7 -4.91 -14.18 -4.25
N LEU A 8 -5.23 -14.12 -2.96
CA LEU A 8 -5.10 -12.90 -2.16
C LEU A 8 -3.70 -12.70 -1.56
N ALA A 9 -3.01 -13.78 -1.22
CA ALA A 9 -1.67 -13.70 -0.64
C ALA A 9 -0.61 -13.17 -1.63
N SER A 10 -0.75 -13.50 -2.91
CA SER A 10 0.17 -13.07 -3.97
C SER A 10 0.05 -11.59 -4.33
N ARG A 11 -1.08 -10.93 -3.99
CA ARG A 11 -1.29 -9.50 -4.30
C ARG A 11 -0.84 -8.55 -3.19
N LEU A 12 -0.69 -9.02 -1.96
CA LEU A 12 -0.20 -8.21 -0.83
C LEU A 12 1.33 -8.04 -0.84
N LEU A 13 2.07 -8.94 -1.48
CA LEU A 13 3.53 -8.82 -1.60
C LEU A 13 3.99 -7.74 -2.60
N GLY A 14 3.13 -7.24 -3.47
CA GLY A 14 3.44 -6.25 -4.51
C GLY A 14 3.40 -4.77 -4.08
N ILE A 15 2.98 -4.43 -2.86
CA ILE A 15 2.69 -3.04 -2.44
C ILE A 15 3.85 -2.38 -1.65
N VAL A 16 4.99 -3.02 -1.49
CA VAL A 16 6.11 -2.51 -0.66
C VAL A 16 7.03 -1.50 -1.39
N ALA A 17 6.62 -0.88 -2.47
CA ALA A 17 7.42 0.10 -3.17
C ALA A 17 6.94 1.55 -2.96
N MET A 18 6.89 2.05 -1.72
CA MET A 18 6.87 3.51 -1.48
C MET A 18 7.02 3.85 0.00
N PHE A 19 8.23 4.21 0.42
CA PHE A 19 8.46 5.35 1.33
C PHE A 19 9.96 5.56 1.54
N ALA A 20 10.43 6.76 1.24
CA ALA A 20 11.83 7.17 1.35
C ALA A 20 12.07 7.96 2.63
N ILE A 21 13.12 7.60 3.35
CA ILE A 21 13.73 8.47 4.38
C ILE A 21 15.15 8.77 3.93
N THR A 22 15.49 10.03 3.79
CA THR A 22 16.80 10.54 3.38
C THR A 22 17.74 10.71 4.58
N ALA A 23 18.94 10.14 4.51
CA ALA A 23 20.09 10.55 5.32
C ALA A 23 21.35 10.58 4.44
N PRO A 24 22.25 11.58 4.57
CA PRO A 24 23.42 11.72 3.71
C PRO A 24 24.56 10.78 4.13
N MET A 25 25.20 10.15 3.15
CA MET A 25 26.43 9.38 3.35
C MET A 25 27.65 10.12 2.75
N THR A 26 28.67 10.27 3.58
CA THR A 26 30.02 10.69 3.17
C THR A 26 30.81 9.52 2.59
N VAL A 27 31.48 9.79 1.47
CA VAL A 27 32.31 8.82 0.75
C VAL A 27 33.73 8.80 1.36
N GLY A 28 34.16 7.64 1.80
CA GLY A 28 35.56 7.36 2.18
C GLY A 28 36.21 6.39 1.20
N VAL A 29 37.36 6.80 0.63
CA VAL A 29 38.17 5.99 -0.29
C VAL A 29 39.06 5.02 0.50
N LEU A 30 39.03 3.73 0.19
CA LEU A 30 39.91 2.73 0.79
C LEU A 30 40.88 2.12 -0.21
N HIS A 31 42.17 2.10 0.20
CA HIS A 31 43.29 1.50 -0.50
C HIS A 31 43.30 -0.03 -0.36
N ALA A 32 43.68 -0.72 -1.40
CA ALA A 32 43.85 -2.16 -1.44
C ALA A 32 45.23 -2.59 -0.82
N ALA A 33 45.17 -3.48 0.15
CA ALA A 33 46.34 -4.20 0.65
C ALA A 33 46.11 -5.72 0.61
N GLY A 34 47.14 -6.46 0.27
CA GLY A 34 47.14 -7.86 -0.11
C GLY A 34 46.61 -8.83 0.96
N ARG A 35 45.93 -9.87 0.47
CA ARG A 35 45.30 -10.92 1.25
C ARG A 35 46.27 -12.10 1.50
N GLN A 36 46.58 -12.34 2.77
CA GLN A 36 46.98 -13.66 3.26
C GLN A 36 45.73 -14.42 3.70
N ALA A 37 45.58 -15.67 3.29
CA ALA A 37 44.47 -16.51 3.70
C ALA A 37 44.60 -16.86 5.19
N GLN A 38 43.81 -16.17 6.02
CA GLN A 38 43.62 -16.50 7.44
C GLN A 38 42.37 -17.35 7.53
N THR A 39 42.48 -18.58 8.04
CA THR A 39 41.36 -19.40 8.51
C THR A 39 40.63 -18.62 9.59
N ALA A 40 39.42 -18.14 9.25
CA ALA A 40 38.59 -17.41 10.17
C ALA A 40 38.18 -18.30 11.38
N PRO A 41 38.26 -17.81 12.62
CA PRO A 41 37.74 -18.51 13.79
C PRO A 41 36.24 -18.74 13.64
N ALA A 42 35.74 -19.88 14.15
CA ALA A 42 34.32 -20.19 14.18
C ALA A 42 33.56 -19.03 14.85
N GLN A 43 32.74 -18.34 14.08
CA GLN A 43 31.92 -17.22 14.62
C GLN A 43 30.81 -17.80 15.49
N THR A 44 30.95 -17.68 16.81
CA THR A 44 29.98 -18.16 17.80
C THR A 44 28.81 -17.18 17.99
N GLY A 45 28.85 -15.99 17.38
CA GLY A 45 27.78 -14.97 17.47
C GLY A 45 26.76 -15.06 16.35
N ILE A 46 25.64 -14.36 16.49
CA ILE A 46 24.56 -14.27 15.49
C ILE A 46 24.94 -13.38 14.30
N ALA A 47 25.91 -12.46 14.46
CA ALA A 47 26.31 -11.52 13.43
C ALA A 47 26.84 -12.25 12.17
N GLY A 48 26.50 -11.73 11.01
CA GLY A 48 26.84 -12.30 9.70
C GLY A 48 25.72 -12.17 8.69
N THR A 49 25.93 -12.77 7.52
CA THR A 49 24.91 -12.88 6.47
C THR A 49 24.24 -14.25 6.55
N TRP A 50 22.95 -14.25 6.51
CA TRP A 50 22.09 -15.42 6.56
C TRP A 50 21.18 -15.43 5.34
N GLN A 51 20.87 -16.58 4.79
CA GLN A 51 20.01 -16.72 3.62
C GLN A 51 19.08 -17.91 3.76
N GLY A 52 17.89 -17.81 3.17
CA GLY A 52 16.90 -18.87 3.20
C GLY A 52 15.80 -18.66 2.17
N THR A 53 15.06 -19.72 1.89
CA THR A 53 13.93 -19.69 0.94
C THR A 53 12.63 -19.92 1.69
N LEU A 54 11.69 -19.01 1.48
CA LEU A 54 10.29 -19.18 1.89
C LEU A 54 9.53 -19.85 0.75
N HIS A 55 8.80 -20.91 1.06
CA HIS A 55 7.93 -21.59 0.11
C HIS A 55 6.48 -21.20 0.40
N ASP A 56 5.82 -20.49 -0.52
CA ASP A 56 4.45 -20.08 -0.33
C ASP A 56 3.44 -21.23 -0.61
N SER A 57 2.19 -21.01 -0.29
CA SER A 57 1.11 -21.99 -0.50
C SER A 57 0.77 -22.25 -1.98
N GLN A 58 1.37 -21.49 -2.90
CA GLN A 58 1.23 -21.65 -4.35
C GLN A 58 2.43 -22.39 -4.96
N GLY A 59 3.40 -22.78 -4.14
CA GLY A 59 4.62 -23.45 -4.57
C GLY A 59 5.63 -22.50 -5.20
N GLN A 60 5.53 -21.19 -4.94
CA GLN A 60 6.55 -20.23 -5.36
C GLN A 60 7.61 -20.06 -4.27
N ASP A 61 8.84 -19.93 -4.71
CA ASP A 61 10.00 -19.73 -3.88
C ASP A 61 10.34 -18.24 -3.77
N HIS A 62 10.57 -17.79 -2.53
CA HIS A 62 10.95 -16.41 -2.23
C HIS A 62 12.24 -16.42 -1.42
N ARG A 63 13.34 -15.99 -2.06
CA ARG A 63 14.67 -15.97 -1.45
C ARG A 63 14.84 -14.73 -0.58
N ALA A 64 15.26 -14.95 0.66
CA ALA A 64 15.55 -13.91 1.64
C ALA A 64 17.04 -13.93 2.03
N VAL A 65 17.60 -12.74 2.23
CA VAL A 65 18.95 -12.55 2.80
C VAL A 65 18.83 -11.58 3.97
N ASP A 66 19.31 -12.01 5.15
CA ASP A 66 19.33 -11.24 6.37
C ASP A 66 20.76 -10.88 6.73
N LYS A 67 21.11 -9.59 6.74
CA LYS A 67 22.42 -9.10 7.21
C LYS A 67 22.29 -8.63 8.64
N ILE A 68 22.94 -9.36 9.56
CA ILE A 68 22.90 -9.09 11.00
C ILE A 68 24.25 -8.51 11.43
N THR A 69 24.19 -7.33 12.04
CA THR A 69 25.36 -6.64 12.62
C THR A 69 25.12 -6.42 14.09
N GLU A 70 26.10 -6.68 14.93
CA GLU A 70 26.08 -6.32 16.34
C GLU A 70 26.79 -4.98 16.52
N THR A 71 26.04 -3.94 16.90
CA THR A 71 26.55 -2.57 17.06
C THR A 71 27.15 -2.33 18.45
N SER A 72 26.69 -3.09 19.44
CA SER A 72 27.23 -3.18 20.79
C SER A 72 26.73 -4.49 21.41
N PRO A 73 27.35 -5.02 22.47
CA PRO A 73 26.93 -6.29 23.07
C PRO A 73 25.43 -6.38 23.29
N GLY A 74 24.78 -7.33 22.61
CA GLY A 74 23.33 -7.54 22.64
C GLY A 74 22.46 -6.58 21.82
N ASN A 75 23.04 -5.57 21.17
CA ASN A 75 22.32 -4.66 20.30
C ASN A 75 22.50 -5.03 18.82
N LEU A 76 21.47 -5.60 18.24
CA LEU A 76 21.50 -6.10 16.86
C LEU A 76 20.84 -5.11 15.90
N LYS A 77 21.49 -4.92 14.76
CA LYS A 77 20.92 -4.27 13.57
C LYS A 77 20.74 -5.33 12.50
N VAL A 78 19.51 -5.49 12.02
CA VAL A 78 19.15 -6.47 11.00
C VAL A 78 18.65 -5.74 9.77
N MET A 79 19.19 -6.11 8.61
CA MET A 79 18.76 -5.64 7.31
C MET A 79 18.27 -6.81 6.47
N LEU A 80 17.02 -6.78 6.07
CA LEU A 80 16.32 -7.85 5.35
C LEU A 80 16.25 -7.52 3.87
N TYR A 81 16.47 -8.53 3.00
CA TYR A 81 16.41 -8.40 1.55
C TYR A 81 15.56 -9.53 0.97
N ALA A 82 14.47 -9.18 0.29
CA ALA A 82 13.70 -10.09 -0.56
C ALA A 82 14.29 -10.02 -1.98
N ILE A 83 15.32 -10.82 -2.25
CA ILE A 83 16.17 -10.65 -3.44
C ILE A 83 15.49 -10.99 -4.76
N ASP A 84 14.38 -11.74 -4.73
CA ASP A 84 13.57 -12.01 -5.92
C ASP A 84 12.63 -10.86 -6.28
N GLN A 85 12.43 -9.91 -5.36
CA GLN A 85 11.56 -8.75 -5.54
C GLN A 85 12.38 -7.48 -5.80
N SER A 86 13.37 -7.22 -4.96
CA SER A 86 14.25 -6.05 -5.11
C SER A 86 15.52 -6.20 -4.29
N GLY A 87 16.57 -5.43 -4.66
CA GLY A 87 17.78 -5.28 -3.85
C GLY A 87 17.65 -4.24 -2.73
N GLN A 88 16.44 -3.74 -2.47
CA GLN A 88 16.22 -2.75 -1.42
C GLN A 88 16.22 -3.42 -0.05
N GLY A 89 17.15 -3.02 0.82
CA GLY A 89 17.18 -3.48 2.21
C GLY A 89 16.07 -2.85 3.05
N ILE A 90 15.45 -3.67 3.89
CA ILE A 90 14.41 -3.28 4.84
C ILE A 90 14.99 -3.43 6.24
N PRO A 91 15.15 -2.34 7.02
CA PRO A 91 15.63 -2.45 8.38
C PRO A 91 14.58 -3.07 9.29
N ALA A 92 14.98 -4.00 10.16
CA ALA A 92 14.12 -4.48 11.23
C ALA A 92 13.86 -3.34 12.24
N THR A 93 12.63 -3.26 12.74
CA THR A 93 12.22 -2.33 13.79
C THR A 93 12.79 -2.75 15.14
N SER A 94 12.86 -4.06 15.39
CA SER A 94 13.50 -4.64 16.58
C SER A 94 14.19 -5.94 16.23
N ALA A 95 15.26 -6.28 16.98
CA ALA A 95 15.94 -7.56 16.87
C ALA A 95 16.53 -7.97 18.20
N SER A 96 16.57 -9.27 18.48
CA SER A 96 17.18 -9.84 19.69
C SER A 96 17.73 -11.24 19.46
N PHE A 97 18.79 -11.59 20.17
CA PHE A 97 19.33 -12.95 20.19
C PHE A 97 19.62 -13.34 21.65
N GLN A 98 18.84 -14.24 22.20
CA GLN A 98 18.95 -14.68 23.57
C GLN A 98 18.71 -16.18 23.69
N ASN A 99 19.53 -16.87 24.46
CA ASN A 99 19.42 -18.32 24.69
C ASN A 99 19.35 -19.16 23.40
N GLY A 100 20.07 -18.71 22.37
CA GLY A 100 20.07 -19.37 21.06
C GLY A 100 18.80 -19.13 20.23
N VAL A 101 17.91 -18.24 20.65
CA VAL A 101 16.71 -17.84 19.89
C VAL A 101 16.92 -16.46 19.32
N PHE A 102 16.80 -16.38 18.00
CA PHE A 102 16.85 -15.14 17.23
C PHE A 102 15.42 -14.68 16.90
N LYS A 103 15.15 -13.40 17.12
CA LYS A 103 13.87 -12.78 16.79
C LYS A 103 14.11 -11.44 16.14
N TYR A 104 13.26 -11.10 15.17
CA TYR A 104 13.14 -9.72 14.67
C TYR A 104 11.69 -9.38 14.36
N SER A 105 11.40 -8.07 14.28
CA SER A 105 10.15 -7.53 13.76
C SER A 105 10.38 -6.40 12.78
N VAL A 106 9.47 -6.27 11.81
CA VAL A 106 9.32 -5.11 10.92
C VAL A 106 7.89 -4.63 11.06
N GLU A 107 7.67 -3.74 12.02
CA GLU A 107 6.31 -3.35 12.45
C GLU A 107 5.44 -2.81 11.31
N PHE A 108 6.00 -1.97 10.44
CA PHE A 108 5.23 -1.38 9.35
C PHE A 108 4.77 -2.40 8.29
N LEU A 109 5.34 -3.61 8.28
CA LEU A 109 4.95 -4.73 7.41
C LEU A 109 4.14 -5.81 8.14
N ASP A 110 3.94 -5.66 9.46
CA ASP A 110 3.42 -6.73 10.32
C ASP A 110 4.19 -8.05 10.11
N ASN A 111 5.53 -7.92 9.98
CA ASN A 111 6.43 -9.03 9.71
C ASN A 111 7.24 -9.36 10.95
N THR A 112 7.31 -10.64 11.28
CA THR A 112 8.13 -11.17 12.39
C THR A 112 8.81 -12.46 12.00
N PHE A 113 9.97 -12.72 12.59
CA PHE A 113 10.64 -14.01 12.55
C PHE A 113 11.06 -14.41 13.97
N GLU A 114 10.87 -15.67 14.29
CA GLU A 114 11.40 -16.30 15.48
C GLU A 114 11.99 -17.65 15.12
N GLY A 115 13.29 -17.85 15.41
CA GLY A 115 14.00 -19.08 15.08
C GLY A 115 15.08 -19.43 16.09
N LYS A 116 15.38 -20.73 16.19
CA LYS A 116 16.43 -21.29 17.04
C LYS A 116 17.68 -21.61 16.25
N MET A 117 18.81 -21.11 16.70
CA MET A 117 20.11 -21.39 16.10
C MET A 117 20.55 -22.81 16.42
N SER A 118 21.10 -23.49 15.43
CA SER A 118 21.73 -24.82 15.58
C SER A 118 22.97 -24.76 16.50
N ALA A 119 23.31 -25.88 17.10
CA ALA A 119 24.45 -25.96 18.02
C ALA A 119 25.80 -25.62 17.35
N ASP A 120 25.92 -25.85 16.06
CA ASP A 120 27.12 -25.53 15.26
C ASP A 120 27.13 -24.08 14.74
N GLY A 121 26.08 -23.30 15.00
CA GLY A 121 25.92 -21.90 14.61
C GLY A 121 25.77 -21.69 13.08
N LYS A 122 25.43 -22.73 12.32
CA LYS A 122 25.35 -22.66 10.86
C LYS A 122 23.96 -22.46 10.31
N SER A 123 22.91 -22.74 11.08
CA SER A 123 21.52 -22.54 10.66
C SER A 123 20.65 -21.98 11.77
N ILE A 124 19.56 -21.32 11.39
CA ILE A 124 18.49 -20.86 12.26
C ILE A 124 17.18 -21.40 11.69
N THR A 125 16.54 -22.30 12.41
CA THR A 125 15.26 -22.87 12.00
C THR A 125 14.14 -22.19 12.77
N GLY A 126 13.16 -21.65 12.06
CA GLY A 126 12.13 -20.85 12.70
C GLY A 126 10.86 -20.68 11.86
N THR A 127 10.07 -19.72 12.28
CA THR A 127 8.81 -19.34 11.64
C THR A 127 8.84 -17.88 11.29
N TRP A 128 8.62 -17.61 10.01
CA TRP A 128 8.38 -16.27 9.48
C TRP A 128 6.87 -16.00 9.42
N LYS A 129 6.46 -14.80 9.82
CA LYS A 129 5.05 -14.40 9.81
C LYS A 129 4.89 -13.03 9.18
N MET A 130 3.82 -12.84 8.40
CA MET A 130 3.39 -11.54 7.89
C MET A 130 1.86 -11.49 7.86
N GLY A 131 1.29 -10.67 8.72
CA GLY A 131 -0.16 -10.67 8.95
C GLY A 131 -0.66 -12.05 9.42
N GLN A 132 -1.59 -12.62 8.69
CA GLN A 132 -2.13 -13.97 8.97
C GLN A 132 -1.32 -15.11 8.33
N THR A 133 -0.34 -14.79 7.50
CA THR A 133 0.50 -15.80 6.85
C THR A 133 1.64 -16.21 7.77
N SER A 134 1.82 -17.54 7.93
CA SER A 134 2.89 -18.13 8.73
C SER A 134 3.56 -19.22 7.93
N LEU A 135 4.87 -19.10 7.70
CA LEU A 135 5.66 -20.02 6.88
C LEU A 135 6.91 -20.47 7.65
N PRO A 136 7.32 -21.74 7.50
CA PRO A 136 8.60 -22.18 8.02
C PRO A 136 9.74 -21.53 7.22
N LEU A 137 10.81 -21.15 7.91
CA LEU A 137 12.02 -20.60 7.29
C LEU A 137 13.24 -21.17 7.97
N VAL A 138 14.15 -21.69 7.17
CA VAL A 138 15.49 -22.05 7.60
C VAL A 138 16.46 -21.03 7.00
N LEU A 139 17.14 -20.31 7.87
CA LEU A 139 18.23 -19.40 7.48
C LEU A 139 19.56 -20.14 7.64
N GLU A 140 20.35 -20.16 6.59
CA GLU A 140 21.69 -20.73 6.59
C GLU A 140 22.73 -19.60 6.62
N ARG A 141 23.77 -19.77 7.45
CA ARG A 141 24.89 -18.84 7.50
C ARG A 141 25.70 -18.94 6.22
N THR A 142 25.94 -17.81 5.59
CA THR A 142 26.72 -17.78 4.35
C THR A 142 28.21 -17.65 4.59
N THR A 143 28.99 -18.09 3.59
CA THR A 143 30.38 -17.72 3.41
C THR A 143 30.49 -16.84 2.16
N PRO A 144 31.63 -16.17 1.91
CA PRO A 144 31.81 -15.38 0.68
C PRO A 144 31.53 -16.17 -0.61
N GLU A 145 31.74 -17.51 -0.58
CA GLU A 145 31.52 -18.39 -1.72
C GLU A 145 30.07 -18.83 -1.90
N THR A 146 29.26 -18.81 -0.84
CA THR A 146 27.86 -19.27 -0.84
C THR A 146 26.85 -18.15 -0.77
N GLU A 147 27.29 -16.90 -0.48
CA GLU A 147 26.39 -15.75 -0.35
C GLU A 147 25.68 -15.44 -1.67
N TRP A 148 24.36 -15.37 -1.63
CA TRP A 148 23.58 -14.94 -2.77
C TRP A 148 23.82 -13.47 -3.09
N THR A 149 23.94 -13.16 -4.37
CA THR A 149 24.08 -11.78 -4.82
C THR A 149 22.77 -11.03 -4.56
N ILE A 150 22.82 -9.99 -3.74
CA ILE A 150 21.73 -9.05 -3.61
C ILE A 150 21.72 -8.17 -4.86
N PRO A 151 20.63 -8.12 -5.63
CA PRO A 151 20.53 -7.24 -6.78
C PRO A 151 20.84 -5.80 -6.40
N ALA A 152 21.43 -5.03 -7.30
CA ALA A 152 21.56 -3.60 -7.08
C ALA A 152 20.18 -3.00 -6.86
N PRO A 153 19.98 -2.14 -5.84
CA PRO A 153 18.72 -1.42 -5.68
C PRO A 153 18.39 -0.73 -7.01
N GLN A 154 17.17 -0.91 -7.48
CA GLN A 154 16.75 -0.17 -8.67
C GLN A 154 16.86 1.33 -8.37
N PRO A 155 17.36 2.15 -9.31
CA PRO A 155 17.37 3.59 -9.13
C PRO A 155 15.97 4.05 -8.70
N ARG A 156 15.89 4.74 -7.59
CA ARG A 156 14.59 5.34 -7.19
C ARG A 156 14.25 6.35 -8.26
N VAL A 157 13.15 6.12 -8.96
CA VAL A 157 12.59 7.17 -9.81
C VAL A 157 12.24 8.32 -8.87
N SER A 158 12.88 9.46 -9.07
CA SER A 158 12.62 10.66 -8.25
C SER A 158 11.13 10.99 -8.30
N ALA A 159 10.57 11.51 -7.22
CA ALA A 159 9.24 12.10 -7.29
C ALA A 159 9.24 13.25 -8.33
N MET A 160 8.14 13.42 -9.02
CA MET A 160 7.95 14.63 -9.84
C MET A 160 8.03 15.87 -8.96
N ALA A 161 8.44 17.00 -9.51
CA ALA A 161 8.42 18.26 -8.76
C ALA A 161 6.98 18.55 -8.28
N ALA A 162 6.85 19.02 -7.03
CA ALA A 162 5.52 19.21 -6.41
C ALA A 162 4.62 20.21 -7.18
N ASN A 163 5.22 21.13 -7.94
CA ASN A 163 4.52 22.09 -8.78
C ASN A 163 4.45 21.66 -10.26
N ALA A 164 4.84 20.43 -10.59
CA ALA A 164 4.74 19.94 -11.95
C ALA A 164 3.26 19.71 -12.34
N ASP A 165 2.95 20.00 -13.59
CA ASP A 165 1.64 19.77 -14.21
C ASP A 165 1.77 18.70 -15.32
N PRO A 166 1.95 17.41 -14.93
CA PRO A 166 2.24 16.35 -15.87
C PRO A 166 1.06 16.09 -16.83
N GLY A 167 1.41 15.69 -18.03
CA GLY A 167 0.53 15.14 -19.06
C GLY A 167 1.08 13.83 -19.59
N LEU A 168 0.63 13.46 -20.78
CA LEU A 168 1.09 12.28 -21.49
C LEU A 168 1.72 12.71 -22.82
N GLU A 169 2.95 12.28 -23.08
CA GLU A 169 3.60 12.48 -24.37
C GLU A 169 2.93 11.61 -25.44
N VAL A 170 2.66 10.35 -25.09
CA VAL A 170 1.98 9.36 -25.93
C VAL A 170 0.99 8.60 -25.08
N ALA A 171 -0.18 8.33 -25.61
CA ALA A 171 -1.17 7.45 -24.99
C ALA A 171 -1.86 6.56 -26.01
N THR A 172 -1.91 5.27 -25.71
CA THR A 172 -2.72 4.30 -26.43
C THR A 172 -3.94 3.92 -25.60
N ILE A 173 -5.10 3.88 -26.26
CA ILE A 173 -6.35 3.44 -25.64
C ILE A 173 -6.97 2.38 -26.56
N LYS A 174 -7.29 1.23 -26.03
CA LYS A 174 -7.92 0.14 -26.76
C LYS A 174 -8.98 -0.55 -25.93
N PRO A 175 -10.00 -1.16 -26.54
CA PRO A 175 -10.94 -2.01 -25.82
C PRO A 175 -10.22 -3.15 -25.11
N SER A 176 -10.59 -3.41 -23.86
CA SER A 176 -10.06 -4.54 -23.10
C SER A 176 -10.54 -5.86 -23.70
N LYS A 177 -9.71 -6.89 -23.59
CA LYS A 177 -10.08 -8.23 -24.05
C LYS A 177 -11.22 -8.79 -23.19
N PRO A 178 -12.28 -9.36 -23.81
CA PRO A 178 -13.35 -10.01 -23.05
C PRO A 178 -12.81 -11.09 -22.11
N GLY A 179 -13.28 -11.08 -20.86
CA GLY A 179 -12.86 -12.07 -19.84
C GLY A 179 -11.46 -11.86 -19.30
N GLN A 180 -10.77 -10.77 -19.60
CA GLN A 180 -9.45 -10.45 -19.05
C GLN A 180 -9.53 -10.34 -17.53
N PRO A 181 -8.74 -11.14 -16.77
CA PRO A 181 -8.75 -11.07 -15.32
C PRO A 181 -7.95 -9.86 -14.82
N GLY A 182 -8.35 -9.36 -13.66
CA GLY A 182 -7.65 -8.28 -12.98
C GLY A 182 -8.07 -6.91 -13.46
N LYS A 183 -7.71 -5.93 -12.66
CA LYS A 183 -7.92 -4.51 -12.89
C LYS A 183 -6.69 -3.77 -12.39
N LEU A 184 -6.25 -2.77 -13.11
CA LEU A 184 -5.17 -1.88 -12.70
C LEU A 184 -5.59 -0.45 -13.01
N LEU A 185 -5.29 0.45 -12.11
CA LEU A 185 -5.38 1.89 -12.31
C LEU A 185 -4.24 2.54 -11.52
N GLY A 186 -3.31 3.19 -12.19
CA GLY A 186 -2.17 3.79 -11.51
C GLY A 186 -1.01 4.14 -12.41
N PHE A 187 0.18 4.17 -11.81
CA PHE A 187 1.44 4.54 -12.48
C PHE A 187 2.50 3.48 -12.21
N ARG A 188 3.23 3.08 -13.25
CA ARG A 188 4.31 2.11 -13.13
C ARG A 188 5.49 2.48 -14.03
N GLY A 189 6.66 2.66 -13.43
CA GLY A 189 7.83 3.17 -14.16
C GLY A 189 7.63 4.60 -14.61
N THR A 190 7.50 4.83 -15.92
CA THR A 190 7.19 6.12 -16.56
C THR A 190 5.77 6.15 -17.16
N HIS A 191 4.99 5.08 -16.96
CA HIS A 191 3.71 4.88 -17.61
C HIS A 191 2.51 5.03 -16.66
N LEU A 192 1.53 5.80 -17.09
CA LEU A 192 0.16 5.78 -16.58
C LEU A 192 -0.56 4.57 -17.17
N LEU A 193 -1.11 3.73 -16.32
CA LEU A 193 -1.76 2.49 -16.71
C LEU A 193 -3.20 2.41 -16.20
N ALA A 194 -4.11 2.02 -17.09
CA ALA A 194 -5.42 1.51 -16.70
C ALA A 194 -5.67 0.20 -17.46
N VAL A 195 -6.11 -0.85 -16.78
CA VAL A 195 -6.40 -2.15 -17.39
C VAL A 195 -7.79 -2.60 -16.96
N ASN A 196 -8.60 -3.03 -17.92
CA ASN A 196 -9.94 -3.56 -17.69
C ASN A 196 -10.84 -2.56 -16.91
N THR A 197 -10.77 -1.27 -17.29
CA THR A 197 -11.37 -0.15 -16.56
C THR A 197 -12.42 0.54 -17.43
N THR A 198 -13.61 0.82 -16.87
CA THR A 198 -14.64 1.58 -17.58
C THR A 198 -14.34 3.09 -17.56
N LEU A 199 -14.94 3.84 -18.49
CA LEU A 199 -14.80 5.30 -18.48
C LEU A 199 -15.37 5.92 -17.20
N MET A 200 -16.48 5.39 -16.70
CA MET A 200 -17.08 5.80 -15.42
C MET A 200 -16.07 5.70 -14.26
N GLU A 201 -15.29 4.63 -14.24
CA GLU A 201 -14.26 4.41 -13.21
C GLU A 201 -13.05 5.34 -13.40
N LEU A 202 -12.65 5.62 -14.63
CA LEU A 202 -11.60 6.59 -14.92
C LEU A 202 -12.00 8.01 -14.46
N ILE A 203 -13.24 8.44 -14.75
CA ILE A 203 -13.77 9.74 -14.29
C ILE A 203 -13.85 9.77 -12.76
N ALA A 204 -14.37 8.71 -12.13
CA ALA A 204 -14.46 8.61 -10.68
C ALA A 204 -13.10 8.79 -10.00
N TYR A 205 -12.06 8.14 -10.52
CA TYR A 205 -10.70 8.28 -10.03
C TYR A 205 -10.11 9.67 -10.28
N ALA A 206 -10.23 10.16 -11.51
CA ALA A 206 -9.64 11.43 -11.93
C ALA A 206 -10.19 12.63 -11.15
N TYR A 207 -11.47 12.59 -10.81
CA TYR A 207 -12.16 13.69 -10.13
C TYR A 207 -12.45 13.43 -8.64
N ASP A 208 -11.92 12.32 -8.09
CA ASP A 208 -12.12 11.93 -6.67
C ASP A 208 -13.59 11.80 -6.27
N LEU A 209 -14.37 11.14 -7.09
CA LEU A 209 -15.82 10.98 -6.94
C LEU A 209 -16.20 9.50 -6.80
N GLN A 210 -17.33 9.23 -6.18
CA GLN A 210 -18.01 7.96 -6.35
C GLN A 210 -18.71 7.92 -7.72
N GLN A 211 -18.80 6.75 -8.35
CA GLN A 211 -19.49 6.63 -9.64
C GLN A 211 -20.93 7.17 -9.60
N LYS A 212 -21.61 7.04 -8.46
CA LYS A 212 -22.96 7.58 -8.23
C LYS A 212 -23.03 9.12 -8.23
N GLN A 213 -21.91 9.80 -8.10
CA GLN A 213 -21.79 11.26 -8.20
C GLN A 213 -21.54 11.73 -9.64
N ILE A 214 -21.41 10.81 -10.60
CA ILE A 214 -21.26 11.10 -12.01
C ILE A 214 -22.62 10.85 -12.67
N ILE A 215 -23.21 11.88 -13.25
CA ILE A 215 -24.57 11.89 -13.76
C ILE A 215 -24.57 12.18 -15.25
N GLY A 216 -25.47 11.54 -15.99
CA GLY A 216 -25.57 11.72 -17.44
C GLY A 216 -24.57 10.89 -18.23
N GLY A 217 -24.45 11.18 -19.49
CA GLY A 217 -23.65 10.44 -20.44
C GLY A 217 -24.29 9.13 -20.94
N PRO A 218 -23.73 8.50 -21.94
CA PRO A 218 -24.25 7.28 -22.55
C PRO A 218 -23.89 6.02 -21.73
N ASP A 219 -24.71 4.97 -21.86
CA ASP A 219 -24.56 3.71 -21.10
C ASP A 219 -23.21 3.02 -21.26
N TRP A 220 -22.56 3.17 -22.43
CA TRP A 220 -21.27 2.56 -22.68
C TRP A 220 -20.17 3.04 -21.71
N MET A 221 -20.32 4.20 -21.09
CA MET A 221 -19.37 4.67 -20.06
C MET A 221 -19.22 3.70 -18.91
N SER A 222 -20.28 2.94 -18.58
CA SER A 222 -20.31 1.99 -17.49
C SER A 222 -20.06 0.54 -17.93
N SER A 223 -20.23 0.24 -19.22
CA SER A 223 -20.15 -1.12 -19.75
C SER A 223 -18.87 -1.41 -20.51
N ASP A 224 -18.42 -0.46 -21.34
CA ASP A 224 -17.24 -0.66 -22.19
C ASP A 224 -15.97 -0.49 -21.33
N LYS A 225 -15.06 -1.43 -21.49
CA LYS A 225 -13.80 -1.44 -20.76
C LYS A 225 -12.63 -1.15 -21.68
N PHE A 226 -11.69 -0.40 -21.15
CA PHE A 226 -10.53 0.08 -21.87
C PHE A 226 -9.24 -0.31 -21.14
N ASP A 227 -8.21 -0.58 -21.93
CA ASP A 227 -6.82 -0.62 -21.51
C ASP A 227 -6.15 0.66 -21.99
N VAL A 228 -5.56 1.40 -21.06
CA VAL A 228 -4.81 2.64 -21.31
C VAL A 228 -3.35 2.39 -20.94
N ASP A 229 -2.46 2.83 -21.82
CA ASP A 229 -1.02 2.88 -21.57
C ASP A 229 -0.50 4.21 -22.12
N GLY A 230 -0.04 5.09 -21.22
CA GLY A 230 0.42 6.42 -21.57
C GLY A 230 1.76 6.73 -20.92
N GLU A 231 2.73 7.22 -21.70
CA GLU A 231 4.01 7.67 -21.19
C GLU A 231 3.91 9.11 -20.70
N ALA A 232 4.44 9.36 -19.49
CA ALA A 232 4.45 10.69 -18.90
C ALA A 232 5.40 11.64 -19.65
N ASP A 233 4.99 12.89 -19.85
CA ASP A 233 5.78 13.95 -20.50
C ASP A 233 6.81 14.57 -19.57
N ILE A 234 6.73 14.30 -18.26
CA ILE A 234 7.65 14.79 -17.22
C ILE A 234 8.27 13.59 -16.49
N PRO A 235 9.60 13.56 -16.31
CA PRO A 235 10.25 12.48 -15.62
C PRO A 235 9.93 12.50 -14.11
N GLY A 236 9.83 11.32 -13.52
CA GLY A 236 9.59 11.14 -12.09
C GLY A 236 8.33 10.34 -11.79
N THR A 237 8.13 10.03 -10.51
CA THR A 237 6.90 9.38 -10.04
C THR A 237 5.89 10.45 -9.61
N PRO A 238 4.70 10.51 -10.22
CA PRO A 238 3.67 11.45 -9.82
C PRO A 238 3.12 11.14 -8.43
N ASP A 239 2.75 12.15 -7.69
CA ASP A 239 1.89 12.00 -6.55
C ASP A 239 0.43 11.72 -6.99
N VAL A 240 -0.48 11.48 -6.03
CA VAL A 240 -1.88 11.16 -6.34
C VAL A 240 -2.59 12.32 -7.07
N SER A 241 -2.27 13.57 -6.72
CA SER A 241 -2.86 14.75 -7.37
C SER A 241 -2.40 14.88 -8.81
N GLN A 242 -1.10 14.72 -9.03
CA GLN A 242 -0.49 14.74 -10.35
C GLN A 242 -1.02 13.61 -11.23
N LEU A 243 -1.13 12.40 -10.67
CA LEU A 243 -1.71 11.26 -11.39
C LEU A 243 -3.16 11.51 -11.81
N ARG A 244 -3.96 12.12 -10.94
CA ARG A 244 -5.33 12.53 -11.29
C ARG A 244 -5.35 13.57 -12.39
N THR A 245 -4.45 14.56 -12.34
CA THR A 245 -4.31 15.56 -13.40
C THR A 245 -4.01 14.92 -14.75
N MET A 246 -3.11 13.93 -14.80
CA MET A 246 -2.81 13.18 -16.03
C MET A 246 -4.06 12.47 -16.57
N PHE A 247 -4.85 11.82 -15.71
CA PHE A 247 -6.12 11.22 -16.12
C PHE A 247 -7.14 12.26 -16.59
N GLN A 248 -7.23 13.42 -15.93
CA GLN A 248 -8.15 14.50 -16.36
C GLN A 248 -7.81 14.99 -17.75
N LYS A 249 -6.52 15.22 -18.05
CA LYS A 249 -6.04 15.61 -19.38
C LYS A 249 -6.34 14.53 -20.42
N LEU A 250 -6.07 13.25 -20.10
CA LEU A 250 -6.40 12.12 -20.96
C LEU A 250 -7.90 12.05 -21.30
N LEU A 251 -8.76 12.24 -20.28
CA LEU A 251 -10.21 12.20 -20.45
C LEU A 251 -10.71 13.35 -21.35
N ALA A 252 -10.21 14.54 -21.14
CA ALA A 252 -10.55 15.70 -21.98
C ALA A 252 -10.07 15.52 -23.43
N ASP A 253 -8.83 15.06 -23.62
CA ASP A 253 -8.20 14.96 -24.94
C ASP A 253 -8.71 13.76 -25.76
N ARG A 254 -8.80 12.58 -25.14
CA ARG A 254 -9.03 11.32 -25.85
C ARG A 254 -10.48 10.86 -25.84
N PHE A 255 -11.27 11.26 -24.85
CA PHE A 255 -12.69 10.98 -24.72
C PHE A 255 -13.56 12.22 -24.96
N GLN A 256 -12.96 13.38 -25.20
CA GLN A 256 -13.66 14.66 -25.38
C GLN A 256 -14.64 14.94 -24.24
N LEU A 257 -14.21 14.61 -22.99
CA LEU A 257 -15.05 14.75 -21.81
C LEU A 257 -15.30 16.23 -21.49
N GLU A 258 -16.54 16.66 -21.63
CA GLU A 258 -17.04 17.95 -21.17
C GLU A 258 -18.07 17.73 -20.06
N PHE A 259 -18.01 18.55 -19.01
CA PHE A 259 -18.90 18.42 -17.86
C PHE A 259 -19.04 19.75 -17.13
N HIS A 260 -20.11 19.84 -16.35
CA HIS A 260 -20.24 20.88 -15.33
C HIS A 260 -20.45 20.27 -13.93
N ARG A 261 -20.30 21.09 -12.90
CA ARG A 261 -20.52 20.67 -11.51
C ARG A 261 -21.82 21.21 -10.99
N GLU A 262 -22.57 20.34 -10.34
CA GLU A 262 -23.78 20.68 -9.60
C GLU A 262 -23.68 20.16 -8.16
N THR A 263 -24.66 20.55 -7.35
CA THR A 263 -24.84 20.00 -6.01
C THR A 263 -26.20 19.31 -5.94
N LYS A 264 -26.23 18.03 -5.54
CA LYS A 264 -27.49 17.27 -5.42
C LYS A 264 -27.57 16.57 -4.07
N GLU A 265 -28.78 16.49 -3.53
CA GLU A 265 -29.04 15.66 -2.35
C GLU A 265 -28.90 14.19 -2.73
N MET A 266 -27.99 13.48 -2.07
CA MET A 266 -27.73 12.07 -2.32
C MET A 266 -27.59 11.29 -1.03
N SER A 267 -27.95 10.00 -1.09
CA SER A 267 -27.71 9.10 0.03
C SER A 267 -26.21 9.02 0.34
N ALA A 268 -25.82 9.47 1.49
CA ALA A 268 -24.45 9.56 1.98
C ALA A 268 -24.36 9.20 3.46
N TYR A 269 -23.13 9.04 3.95
CA TYR A 269 -22.86 9.08 5.38
C TYR A 269 -22.35 10.46 5.78
N LEU A 270 -22.85 10.95 6.91
CA LEU A 270 -22.37 12.15 7.56
C LEU A 270 -21.40 11.72 8.65
N LEU A 271 -20.15 12.14 8.55
CA LEU A 271 -19.16 11.97 9.60
C LEU A 271 -19.30 13.16 10.57
N ILE A 272 -19.72 12.89 11.78
CA ILE A 272 -19.97 13.89 12.82
C ILE A 272 -19.25 13.54 14.12
N VAL A 273 -19.13 14.50 15.02
CA VAL A 273 -18.61 14.24 16.37
C VAL A 273 -19.70 13.54 17.22
N ALA A 274 -19.33 12.42 17.86
CA ALA A 274 -20.22 11.70 18.76
C ALA A 274 -20.50 12.49 20.05
N LYS A 275 -21.56 12.13 20.79
CA LYS A 275 -22.01 12.84 22.00
C LYS A 275 -20.92 13.06 23.04
N ASN A 276 -19.97 12.12 23.16
CA ASN A 276 -18.90 12.16 24.15
C ASN A 276 -17.64 12.92 23.67
N GLY A 277 -17.71 13.57 22.52
CA GLY A 277 -16.60 14.29 21.91
C GLY A 277 -15.58 13.37 21.20
N PRO A 278 -14.64 13.99 20.44
CA PRO A 278 -13.61 13.25 19.71
C PRO A 278 -12.58 12.66 20.67
N LYS A 279 -12.08 11.46 20.33
CA LYS A 279 -11.00 10.76 21.03
C LYS A 279 -9.79 10.66 20.08
N LEU A 280 -9.33 11.79 19.60
CA LEU A 280 -8.30 11.92 18.59
C LEU A 280 -7.09 12.65 19.16
N GLU A 281 -5.90 12.28 18.71
CA GLU A 281 -4.67 13.00 19.05
C GLU A 281 -4.30 13.95 17.91
N LYS A 282 -3.92 15.20 18.26
CA LYS A 282 -3.41 16.13 17.24
C LYS A 282 -2.07 15.63 16.74
N SER A 283 -1.94 15.54 15.42
CA SER A 283 -0.68 15.14 14.80
C SER A 283 0.45 16.11 15.13
N GLN A 284 1.62 15.54 15.40
CA GLN A 284 2.88 16.26 15.53
C GLN A 284 3.70 16.24 14.22
N GLY A 285 3.11 15.68 13.14
CA GLY A 285 3.73 15.63 11.83
C GLY A 285 3.85 17.02 11.15
N ASP A 286 4.58 17.07 10.04
CA ASP A 286 4.69 18.28 9.23
C ASP A 286 3.29 18.72 8.74
N PRO A 287 2.84 19.95 9.08
CA PRO A 287 1.53 20.45 8.61
C PRO A 287 1.41 20.50 7.08
N ASN A 288 2.54 20.62 6.36
CA ASN A 288 2.59 20.61 4.90
C ASN A 288 2.83 19.21 4.33
N GLY A 289 3.09 18.22 5.17
CA GLY A 289 3.25 16.82 4.77
C GLY A 289 1.93 16.21 4.34
N GLY A 290 2.00 15.22 3.46
CA GLY A 290 0.82 14.45 3.04
C GLY A 290 0.25 13.60 4.20
N PRO A 291 -1.04 13.21 4.12
CA PRO A 291 -1.62 12.27 5.07
C PRO A 291 -1.03 10.87 4.90
N GLY A 292 -0.68 10.24 6.00
CA GLY A 292 -0.35 8.82 6.05
C GLY A 292 -1.58 8.00 6.43
N ILE A 293 -2.22 7.37 5.47
CA ILE A 293 -3.39 6.51 5.72
C ILE A 293 -3.09 5.11 5.18
N LEU A 294 -2.98 4.14 6.08
CA LEU A 294 -2.60 2.78 5.77
C LEU A 294 -3.65 1.79 6.25
N MET A 295 -4.24 1.06 5.30
CA MET A 295 -5.07 -0.11 5.57
C MET A 295 -4.16 -1.35 5.59
N ARG A 296 -3.77 -1.81 6.78
CA ARG A 296 -2.84 -2.96 6.93
C ARG A 296 -3.52 -4.29 6.57
N GLN A 297 -4.77 -4.40 6.93
CA GLN A 297 -5.68 -5.50 6.57
C GLN A 297 -7.11 -4.97 6.60
N LEU A 298 -8.06 -5.72 6.05
CA LEU A 298 -9.46 -5.32 6.13
C LEU A 298 -9.87 -5.15 7.59
N GLY A 299 -10.39 -3.97 7.93
CA GLY A 299 -10.78 -3.65 9.30
C GLY A 299 -9.65 -3.13 10.21
N VAL A 300 -8.46 -2.86 9.69
CA VAL A 300 -7.36 -2.24 10.47
C VAL A 300 -6.79 -1.05 9.71
N LEU A 301 -7.10 0.14 10.18
CA LEU A 301 -6.69 1.42 9.59
C LEU A 301 -5.78 2.19 10.55
N THR A 302 -4.65 2.65 10.07
CA THR A 302 -3.78 3.60 10.77
C THR A 302 -3.79 4.91 10.01
N VAL A 303 -4.04 5.99 10.72
CA VAL A 303 -4.12 7.36 10.18
C VAL A 303 -3.11 8.22 10.89
N THR A 304 -2.25 8.89 10.13
CA THR A 304 -1.25 9.83 10.64
C THR A 304 -1.27 11.10 9.80
N ASN A 305 -1.14 12.24 10.44
CA ASN A 305 -1.07 13.55 9.80
C ASN A 305 -2.21 13.84 8.80
N ALA A 306 -3.43 13.36 9.09
CA ALA A 306 -4.57 13.46 8.18
C ALA A 306 -5.65 14.42 8.70
N THR A 307 -6.30 15.12 7.79
CA THR A 307 -7.53 15.90 8.08
C THR A 307 -8.74 14.97 8.17
N MET A 308 -9.85 15.44 8.73
CA MET A 308 -11.10 14.68 8.72
C MET A 308 -11.65 14.50 7.31
N ALA A 309 -11.41 15.44 6.42
CA ALA A 309 -11.73 15.29 5.00
C ALA A 309 -10.92 14.16 4.34
N ASP A 310 -9.62 13.99 4.67
CA ASP A 310 -8.82 12.86 4.21
C ASP A 310 -9.37 11.53 4.71
N PHE A 311 -9.76 11.47 5.98
CA PHE A 311 -10.37 10.27 6.55
C PHE A 311 -11.74 9.97 5.91
N ALA A 312 -12.61 10.96 5.76
CA ALA A 312 -13.90 10.80 5.08
C ALA A 312 -13.73 10.29 3.64
N ARG A 313 -12.73 10.81 2.92
CA ARG A 313 -12.39 10.36 1.57
C ARG A 313 -11.97 8.89 1.53
N VAL A 314 -11.11 8.44 2.45
CA VAL A 314 -10.73 7.02 2.51
C VAL A 314 -11.93 6.14 2.86
N MET A 315 -12.76 6.56 3.80
CA MET A 315 -14.00 5.84 4.10
C MET A 315 -14.90 5.74 2.87
N GLN A 316 -15.04 6.81 2.09
CA GLN A 316 -15.82 6.86 0.86
C GLN A 316 -15.24 5.96 -0.25
N THR A 317 -13.92 6.02 -0.49
CA THR A 317 -13.30 5.42 -1.67
C THR A 317 -12.84 3.98 -1.46
N VAL A 318 -12.51 3.62 -0.22
CA VAL A 318 -11.94 2.31 0.12
C VAL A 318 -12.96 1.43 0.84
N VAL A 319 -13.68 1.99 1.81
CA VAL A 319 -14.56 1.20 2.68
C VAL A 319 -15.98 1.11 2.14
N PHE A 320 -16.57 2.24 1.73
CA PHE A 320 -17.96 2.30 1.28
C PHE A 320 -18.06 2.57 -0.23
N GLU A 321 -19.18 2.14 -0.81
CA GLU A 321 -19.62 2.55 -2.16
C GLU A 321 -20.63 3.71 -2.09
N ARG A 322 -20.40 4.64 -1.16
CA ARG A 322 -21.32 5.74 -0.83
C ARG A 322 -20.52 6.95 -0.39
N PRO A 323 -20.92 8.17 -0.78
CA PRO A 323 -20.27 9.38 -0.31
C PRO A 323 -20.22 9.46 1.21
N VAL A 324 -19.12 10.00 1.74
CA VAL A 324 -18.94 10.32 3.15
C VAL A 324 -18.60 11.79 3.26
N VAL A 325 -19.47 12.55 3.91
CA VAL A 325 -19.34 14.01 4.05
C VAL A 325 -18.85 14.34 5.45
N ASP A 326 -17.70 15.01 5.53
CA ASP A 326 -17.19 15.52 6.79
C ASP A 326 -18.03 16.69 7.29
N GLN A 327 -18.70 16.50 8.41
CA GLN A 327 -19.45 17.49 9.17
C GLN A 327 -18.98 17.54 10.64
N THR A 328 -17.77 17.09 10.91
CA THR A 328 -17.20 17.10 12.27
C THR A 328 -16.89 18.52 12.76
N GLY A 329 -16.59 19.44 11.85
CA GLY A 329 -16.07 20.77 12.18
C GLY A 329 -14.66 20.76 12.80
N LEU A 330 -13.99 19.59 12.85
CA LEU A 330 -12.66 19.46 13.42
C LEU A 330 -11.59 19.96 12.46
N GLN A 331 -10.87 20.98 12.89
CA GLN A 331 -9.79 21.59 12.11
C GLN A 331 -8.41 21.01 12.47
N GLY A 332 -7.51 20.97 11.49
CA GLY A 332 -6.13 20.50 11.66
C GLY A 332 -5.94 19.04 11.26
N ARG A 333 -4.82 18.46 11.72
CA ARG A 333 -4.41 17.11 11.38
C ARG A 333 -4.38 16.23 12.61
N TRP A 334 -4.68 14.96 12.42
CA TRP A 334 -4.95 14.01 13.48
C TRP A 334 -4.25 12.69 13.24
N ASP A 335 -3.84 12.05 14.36
CA ASP A 335 -3.26 10.71 14.39
C ASP A 335 -4.21 9.80 15.16
N PHE A 336 -4.55 8.64 14.61
CA PHE A 336 -5.36 7.62 15.26
C PHE A 336 -5.27 6.26 14.56
N ALA A 337 -5.69 5.23 15.26
CA ALA A 337 -5.90 3.91 14.70
C ALA A 337 -7.36 3.50 14.87
N LEU A 338 -7.88 2.74 13.93
CA LEU A 338 -9.22 2.20 13.95
C LEU A 338 -9.19 0.71 13.63
N LYS A 339 -9.79 -0.11 14.50
CA LYS A 339 -9.92 -1.55 14.31
C LYS A 339 -11.38 -1.95 14.38
N TRP A 340 -11.85 -2.69 13.39
CA TRP A 340 -13.24 -3.15 13.37
C TRP A 340 -13.36 -4.52 12.69
N THR A 341 -14.47 -5.21 12.94
CA THR A 341 -14.88 -6.39 12.18
C THR A 341 -15.64 -5.94 10.94
N PRO A 342 -15.10 -6.13 9.73
CA PRO A 342 -15.78 -5.77 8.50
C PRO A 342 -17.03 -6.62 8.24
N ASP A 343 -17.98 -6.05 7.50
CA ASP A 343 -19.16 -6.74 6.98
C ASP A 343 -19.26 -6.67 5.45
N GLU A 344 -20.20 -7.40 4.87
CA GLU A 344 -20.39 -7.51 3.42
C GLU A 344 -20.75 -6.19 2.72
N SER A 345 -21.15 -5.16 3.45
CA SER A 345 -21.45 -3.83 2.90
C SER A 345 -20.21 -2.98 2.64
N GLN A 346 -19.04 -3.50 3.02
CA GLN A 346 -17.75 -2.81 2.99
C GLN A 346 -16.81 -3.45 1.96
N PHE A 347 -15.91 -2.64 1.42
CA PHE A 347 -14.86 -3.08 0.48
C PHE A 347 -15.35 -3.67 -0.85
N GLY A 348 -16.64 -3.50 -1.20
CA GLY A 348 -17.21 -4.00 -2.46
C GLY A 348 -16.48 -3.46 -3.69
N GLY A 349 -16.14 -2.16 -3.69
CA GLY A 349 -15.36 -1.52 -4.76
C GLY A 349 -13.97 -2.10 -4.99
N LEU A 350 -13.38 -2.74 -3.97
CA LEU A 350 -12.10 -3.44 -4.08
C LEU A 350 -12.25 -4.88 -4.57
N GLY A 351 -13.48 -5.40 -4.67
CA GLY A 351 -13.74 -6.81 -4.94
C GLY A 351 -13.18 -7.73 -3.86
N ALA A 352 -12.95 -7.21 -2.66
CA ALA A 352 -12.40 -7.97 -1.54
C ALA A 352 -13.48 -8.87 -0.94
N LYS A 353 -13.13 -10.12 -0.63
CA LYS A 353 -14.00 -10.99 0.14
C LYS A 353 -13.77 -10.70 1.62
N VAL A 354 -14.79 -10.16 2.25
CA VAL A 354 -14.80 -9.98 3.70
C VAL A 354 -14.89 -11.35 4.36
N PRO A 355 -13.99 -11.68 5.31
CA PRO A 355 -14.10 -12.92 6.07
C PRO A 355 -15.39 -12.90 6.92
N PRO A 356 -15.97 -14.07 7.21
CA PRO A 356 -17.13 -14.14 8.10
C PRO A 356 -16.78 -13.55 9.46
N PRO A 357 -17.76 -12.97 10.18
CA PRO A 357 -17.56 -12.42 11.52
C PRO A 357 -16.92 -13.49 12.43
N SER A 358 -15.98 -13.06 13.26
CA SER A 358 -15.39 -13.92 14.27
C SER A 358 -16.26 -13.93 15.51
N ASP A 359 -16.60 -15.11 16.02
CA ASP A 359 -17.31 -15.30 17.29
C ASP A 359 -16.36 -15.20 18.51
N ALA A 360 -15.11 -14.83 18.30
CA ALA A 360 -14.13 -14.66 19.39
C ALA A 360 -14.55 -13.52 20.32
N ALA A 361 -14.46 -13.75 21.62
CA ALA A 361 -14.88 -12.78 22.64
C ALA A 361 -14.10 -11.45 22.62
N ASP A 362 -12.93 -11.44 21.97
CA ASP A 362 -12.03 -10.30 21.79
C ASP A 362 -12.07 -9.72 20.36
N ALA A 363 -13.03 -10.14 19.54
CA ALA A 363 -13.18 -9.61 18.18
C ALA A 363 -13.48 -8.09 18.23
N PRO A 364 -12.85 -7.28 17.35
CA PRO A 364 -13.16 -5.86 17.25
C PRO A 364 -14.63 -5.60 16.94
N PRO A 365 -15.23 -4.52 17.44
CA PRO A 365 -16.64 -4.22 17.19
C PRO A 365 -16.90 -3.91 15.70
N PRO A 366 -18.16 -3.92 15.24
CA PRO A 366 -18.53 -3.46 13.91
C PRO A 366 -18.11 -2.00 13.67
N LEU A 367 -17.89 -1.63 12.41
CA LEU A 367 -17.33 -0.32 12.01
C LEU A 367 -17.98 0.90 12.67
N PHE A 368 -19.32 0.97 12.63
CA PHE A 368 -20.04 2.13 13.22
C PHE A 368 -19.81 2.26 14.73
N THR A 369 -19.76 1.15 15.43
CA THR A 369 -19.43 1.10 16.86
C THR A 369 -17.96 1.44 17.08
N ALA A 370 -17.04 0.88 16.28
CA ALA A 370 -15.62 1.15 16.36
C ALA A 370 -15.31 2.65 16.22
N ILE A 371 -15.88 3.32 15.23
CA ILE A 371 -15.71 4.76 15.00
C ILE A 371 -16.16 5.54 16.24
N GLN A 372 -17.29 5.16 16.84
CA GLN A 372 -17.81 5.86 18.00
C GLN A 372 -16.99 5.59 19.27
N GLU A 373 -16.60 4.35 19.51
CA GLU A 373 -15.91 3.97 20.75
C GLU A 373 -14.43 4.35 20.73
N GLN A 374 -13.75 4.14 19.60
CA GLN A 374 -12.30 4.31 19.52
C GLN A 374 -11.89 5.74 19.20
N ILE A 375 -12.59 6.44 18.30
CA ILE A 375 -12.21 7.79 17.87
C ILE A 375 -13.23 8.88 18.20
N GLY A 376 -14.36 8.53 18.82
CA GLY A 376 -15.36 9.51 19.30
C GLY A 376 -16.09 10.27 18.19
N LEU A 377 -16.13 9.69 16.98
CA LEU A 377 -16.88 10.18 15.85
C LEU A 377 -18.09 9.26 15.60
N LYS A 378 -18.98 9.65 14.69
CA LYS A 378 -20.15 8.86 14.33
C LYS A 378 -20.43 9.00 12.84
N LEU A 379 -20.85 7.92 12.22
CA LEU A 379 -21.41 7.92 10.87
C LEU A 379 -22.93 7.83 10.95
N GLU A 380 -23.62 8.80 10.37
CA GLU A 380 -25.08 8.81 10.24
C GLU A 380 -25.47 8.76 8.77
N ALA A 381 -26.48 7.94 8.45
CA ALA A 381 -27.06 7.97 7.12
C ALA A 381 -27.89 9.23 6.92
N GLY A 382 -27.71 9.89 5.78
CA GLY A 382 -28.42 11.12 5.48
C GLY A 382 -28.49 11.39 3.97
N LYS A 383 -29.03 12.54 3.62
CA LYS A 383 -29.09 13.04 2.25
C LYS A 383 -28.51 14.45 2.18
N PRO A 384 -27.23 14.64 2.51
CA PRO A 384 -26.63 15.96 2.39
C PRO A 384 -26.55 16.39 0.93
N PRO A 385 -26.43 17.70 0.67
CA PRO A 385 -25.98 18.17 -0.63
C PRO A 385 -24.54 17.73 -0.86
N VAL A 386 -24.30 16.99 -1.96
CA VAL A 386 -22.97 16.55 -2.36
C VAL A 386 -22.65 17.07 -3.77
N PRO A 387 -21.39 17.41 -4.05
CA PRO A 387 -20.99 17.79 -5.40
C PRO A 387 -21.14 16.59 -6.34
N VAL A 388 -21.71 16.84 -7.52
CA VAL A 388 -21.82 15.87 -8.61
C VAL A 388 -21.19 16.42 -9.86
N LEU A 389 -20.71 15.52 -10.73
CA LEU A 389 -20.23 15.83 -12.07
C LEU A 389 -21.31 15.42 -13.05
N VAL A 390 -21.82 16.37 -13.83
CA VAL A 390 -22.81 16.13 -14.87
C VAL A 390 -22.09 16.13 -16.21
N VAL A 391 -22.13 14.99 -16.91
CA VAL A 391 -21.49 14.83 -18.21
C VAL A 391 -22.32 15.52 -19.28
N ASP A 392 -21.77 16.53 -19.91
CA ASP A 392 -22.39 17.28 -20.99
C ASP A 392 -22.10 16.64 -22.35
N HIS A 393 -20.85 16.21 -22.56
CA HIS A 393 -20.42 15.56 -23.77
C HIS A 393 -19.33 14.52 -23.48
N VAL A 394 -19.32 13.42 -24.26
CA VAL A 394 -18.27 12.41 -24.22
C VAL A 394 -18.29 11.55 -25.49
N GLU A 395 -17.13 11.21 -26.00
CA GLU A 395 -16.96 10.36 -27.18
C GLU A 395 -16.13 9.10 -26.87
N ARG A 396 -16.39 8.02 -27.64
CA ARG A 396 -15.48 6.88 -27.60
C ARG A 396 -14.13 7.27 -28.19
N PRO A 397 -13.01 6.82 -27.60
CA PRO A 397 -11.72 7.16 -28.16
C PRO A 397 -11.57 6.54 -29.54
N SER A 398 -10.95 7.28 -30.44
CA SER A 398 -10.53 6.71 -31.74
C SER A 398 -9.53 5.58 -31.50
N ALA A 399 -9.63 4.50 -32.28
CA ALA A 399 -8.63 3.44 -32.25
C ALA A 399 -7.26 4.02 -32.67
N ASN A 400 -6.24 3.75 -31.87
CA ASN A 400 -4.85 4.09 -32.18
C ASN A 400 -4.20 2.97 -32.97
#